data_9af1686a0853492a6c6e473f1e246846
#
_entry.id   9af1686a0853492a6c6e473f1e246846
#
_cell.length_a   1.000
_cell.length_b   1.000
_cell.length_c   1.000
_cell.angle_alpha   90.00
_cell.angle_beta   90.00
_cell.angle_gamma   90.00
#
_symmetry.space_group_name_H-M   'P 1'
#
loop_
_entity.id
_entity.type
_entity.pdbx_description
1 polymer ?
#
loop_
_entity_poly.entity_id
_entity_poly.type
_entity_poly.pdbx_seq_one_letter_code
_entity_poly.pdbx_strand_id
1 'polypeptide(L)'
;MFIVGFLQNNYNLVFSWFYDYNEEMYSRKVSDCPEKIISQGKANFGTFSGVSKKLSISGMRAPYAGVPIPAFISRLRIKSKIDFVFSLERFIGFTRFFDLKVFGLGTIVLWDKEDGKRYSYHTFMPTRKRFVPRTTNRGICASYRKSRFIKISWGREHQHHALSFKVKGDSVRPNIEGFCYSPMEDFMHNDMMFVNPSPSSSRCVATWFSSMTLDGNLCVSTSLKDGNVKVDNSSGLGIMTLKRAYYKFRTKTIAVYGLGEVKGKKINLYLQTSNLDAADTDTYNSNVMVVDGEETVLPPVYITHPFGIEKKWIIQDTESMIDLTFNPISVNTRTLNILVLSNTSSVIYGTFEGVLLTKNGEKIIIKSLPGVLHTDNLRL
;
A
#
# COMPACT_ATOMS: atom_id res chain seq x y z
N MET A 1 55.53 38.17 3.03
CA MET A 1 55.36 36.94 3.82
C MET A 1 54.23 37.07 4.85
N PHE A 2 53.18 37.81 4.52
CA PHE A 2 52.02 38.04 5.43
C PHE A 2 50.64 37.81 4.77
N ILE A 3 50.59 37.33 3.57
CA ILE A 3 49.30 37.14 2.80
C ILE A 3 48.88 35.69 2.79
N VAL A 4 49.77 34.70 3.04
CA VAL A 4 49.43 33.28 3.00
C VAL A 4 48.75 32.76 4.30
N GLY A 5 48.95 33.46 5.44
CA GLY A 5 48.32 33.06 6.74
C GLY A 5 46.85 33.42 6.86
N PHE A 6 46.31 34.35 6.08
CA PHE A 6 44.92 34.82 6.20
C PHE A 6 43.92 33.96 5.41
N LEU A 7 44.39 33.25 4.39
CA LEU A 7 43.53 32.38 3.57
C LEU A 7 43.34 31.01 4.19
N GLN A 8 44.30 30.53 5.00
CA GLN A 8 44.20 29.20 5.65
C GLN A 8 43.20 29.18 6.83
N ASN A 9 43.04 30.29 7.55
CA ASN A 9 42.05 30.39 8.64
C ASN A 9 40.60 30.55 8.15
N ASN A 10 40.38 31.10 6.95
CA ASN A 10 39.04 31.26 6.42
C ASN A 10 38.47 29.95 5.81
N TYR A 11 39.33 29.07 5.30
CA TYR A 11 38.87 27.76 4.81
C TYR A 11 38.46 26.81 5.95
N ASN A 12 39.10 26.87 7.09
CA ASN A 12 38.73 26.07 8.28
C ASN A 12 37.42 26.55 8.91
N LEU A 13 37.10 27.85 8.85
CA LEU A 13 35.84 28.40 9.34
C LEU A 13 34.66 28.05 8.40
N VAL A 14 34.89 28.01 7.09
CA VAL A 14 33.84 27.60 6.12
C VAL A 14 33.61 26.10 6.19
N PHE A 15 34.66 25.28 6.41
CA PHE A 15 34.49 23.83 6.58
C PHE A 15 33.87 23.46 7.94
N SER A 16 34.08 24.22 9.01
CA SER A 16 33.43 23.96 10.31
C SER A 16 31.93 24.31 10.28
N TRP A 17 31.51 25.25 9.45
CA TRP A 17 30.06 25.55 9.24
C TRP A 17 29.33 24.49 8.45
N PHE A 18 30.01 23.67 7.65
CA PHE A 18 29.40 22.58 6.89
C PHE A 18 29.34 21.26 7.66
N TYR A 19 29.99 21.13 8.82
CA TYR A 19 30.04 19.88 9.57
C TYR A 19 29.13 19.81 10.81
N ASP A 20 28.48 20.91 11.19
CA ASP A 20 27.57 20.95 12.34
C ASP A 20 26.08 21.08 11.96
N TYR A 21 25.74 20.76 10.69
CA TYR A 21 24.37 20.52 10.34
C TYR A 21 24.05 19.05 10.68
N ASN A 22 23.80 18.79 11.97
CA ASN A 22 23.00 17.64 12.38
C ASN A 22 21.61 17.86 11.78
N GLU A 23 21.40 17.50 10.51
CA GLU A 23 20.05 17.32 9.97
C GLU A 23 19.41 16.25 10.85
N GLU A 24 18.56 16.67 11.80
CA GLU A 24 17.73 15.75 12.54
C GLU A 24 16.91 14.98 11.49
N MET A 25 17.26 13.73 11.30
CA MET A 25 16.59 12.87 10.35
C MET A 25 15.10 12.82 10.67
N TYR A 26 14.26 12.91 9.65
CA TYR A 26 12.82 12.86 9.82
C TYR A 26 12.40 11.72 10.74
N SER A 27 11.68 12.08 11.77
CA SER A 27 11.09 11.12 12.70
C SER A 27 9.65 11.52 13.00
N ARG A 28 8.81 10.53 13.19
CA ARG A 28 7.42 10.73 13.58
C ARG A 28 7.11 9.87 14.78
N LYS A 29 6.40 10.45 15.75
CA LYS A 29 6.02 9.72 16.96
C LYS A 29 5.16 8.51 16.63
N VAL A 30 5.61 7.33 16.98
CA VAL A 30 4.86 6.08 16.97
C VAL A 30 4.39 5.82 18.40
N SER A 31 3.10 5.62 18.59
CA SER A 31 2.48 5.40 19.91
C SER A 31 1.80 4.04 19.95
N ASP A 32 1.42 3.58 21.15
CA ASP A 32 0.59 2.39 21.28
C ASP A 32 -0.77 2.58 20.66
N CYS A 33 -1.28 1.52 20.05
CA CYS A 33 -2.54 1.58 19.33
C CYS A 33 -3.73 1.79 20.26
N PRO A 34 -4.59 2.80 20.03
CA PRO A 34 -5.75 3.05 20.85
C PRO A 34 -6.78 1.92 20.71
N GLU A 35 -7.50 1.60 21.77
CA GLU A 35 -8.58 0.58 21.75
C GLU A 35 -9.66 0.94 20.70
N LYS A 36 -9.99 2.23 20.58
CA LYS A 36 -10.97 2.77 19.63
C LYS A 36 -10.39 3.89 18.81
N ILE A 37 -10.56 3.84 17.49
CA ILE A 37 -10.15 4.92 16.59
C ILE A 37 -10.97 6.20 16.81
N ILE A 38 -12.27 6.04 17.05
CA ILE A 38 -13.17 7.17 17.31
C ILE A 38 -13.64 7.09 18.76
N SER A 39 -13.42 8.16 19.51
CA SER A 39 -13.88 8.36 20.88
C SER A 39 -14.63 9.69 21.00
N GLN A 40 -15.84 9.68 21.54
CA GLN A 40 -16.68 10.88 21.74
C GLN A 40 -16.87 11.76 20.48
N GLY A 41 -16.91 11.11 19.29
CA GLY A 41 -17.07 11.79 18.01
C GLY A 41 -15.81 12.43 17.44
N LYS A 42 -14.64 12.22 18.06
CA LYS A 42 -13.31 12.66 17.58
C LYS A 42 -12.44 11.45 17.26
N ALA A 43 -11.57 11.58 16.27
CA ALA A 43 -10.60 10.53 15.95
C ALA A 43 -9.33 10.71 16.79
N ASN A 44 -8.76 9.59 17.22
CA ASN A 44 -7.41 9.53 17.77
C ASN A 44 -6.44 9.50 16.59
N PHE A 45 -5.96 10.68 16.19
CA PHE A 45 -5.02 10.81 15.07
C PHE A 45 -3.61 10.44 15.50
N GLY A 46 -2.86 9.81 14.59
CA GLY A 46 -1.46 9.44 14.82
C GLY A 46 -1.03 8.22 14.04
N THR A 47 0.24 7.87 14.26
CA THR A 47 0.88 6.64 13.83
C THR A 47 1.02 5.71 15.03
N PHE A 48 0.60 4.47 14.88
CA PHE A 48 0.53 3.51 15.97
C PHE A 48 1.22 2.21 15.63
N SER A 49 1.96 1.66 16.59
CA SER A 49 2.43 0.28 16.56
C SER A 49 1.25 -0.66 16.86
N GLY A 50 1.09 -1.70 16.07
CA GLY A 50 -0.06 -2.59 16.16
C GLY A 50 -1.34 -1.99 15.58
N VAL A 51 -2.49 -2.62 15.87
CA VAL A 51 -3.78 -2.22 15.32
C VAL A 51 -4.92 -2.40 16.31
N SER A 52 -5.89 -1.46 16.33
CA SER A 52 -7.10 -1.55 17.15
C SER A 52 -7.92 -2.79 16.81
N LYS A 53 -8.67 -3.36 17.78
CA LYS A 53 -9.56 -4.52 17.57
C LYS A 53 -10.59 -4.32 16.45
N LYS A 54 -10.90 -3.06 16.13
CA LYS A 54 -11.86 -2.69 15.06
C LYS A 54 -11.35 -1.49 14.28
N LEU A 55 -11.14 -1.65 12.98
CA LEU A 55 -10.89 -0.53 12.07
C LEU A 55 -12.24 0.12 11.70
N SER A 56 -12.75 1.01 12.53
CA SER A 56 -14.04 1.69 12.33
C SER A 56 -13.88 3.19 12.51
N ILE A 57 -14.18 3.94 11.45
CA ILE A 57 -14.14 5.41 11.43
C ILE A 57 -15.55 6.04 11.46
N SER A 58 -16.58 5.22 11.63
CA SER A 58 -17.95 5.73 11.79
C SER A 58 -18.13 6.33 13.17
N GLY A 59 -18.89 7.43 13.26
CA GLY A 59 -19.15 8.12 14.52
C GLY A 59 -18.40 9.43 14.69
N MET A 60 -17.68 9.90 13.66
CA MET A 60 -17.15 11.26 13.64
C MET A 60 -18.28 12.29 13.78
N ARG A 61 -18.08 13.31 14.63
CA ARG A 61 -19.02 14.39 14.82
C ARG A 61 -18.93 15.36 13.63
N ALA A 62 -20.04 15.58 12.93
CA ALA A 62 -20.15 16.50 11.79
C ALA A 62 -19.03 16.34 10.72
N PRO A 63 -18.88 15.15 10.08
CA PRO A 63 -17.79 14.90 9.14
C PRO A 63 -17.82 15.80 7.88
N TYR A 64 -18.93 16.50 7.68
CA TYR A 64 -19.11 17.51 6.61
C TYR A 64 -19.52 18.82 7.25
N ALA A 65 -18.60 19.47 7.93
CA ALA A 65 -18.79 20.68 8.74
C ALA A 65 -19.73 21.71 8.09
N GLY A 66 -20.72 22.17 8.85
CA GLY A 66 -21.70 23.16 8.43
C GLY A 66 -22.90 22.64 7.64
N VAL A 67 -22.89 21.38 7.18
CA VAL A 67 -24.04 20.78 6.49
C VAL A 67 -24.64 19.69 7.36
N PRO A 68 -25.93 19.78 7.76
CA PRO A 68 -26.62 18.76 8.56
C PRO A 68 -26.94 17.54 7.67
N ILE A 69 -25.94 16.73 7.37
CA ILE A 69 -26.12 15.51 6.58
C ILE A 69 -26.55 14.38 7.52
N PRO A 70 -27.67 13.69 7.25
CA PRO A 70 -28.07 12.52 8.02
C PRO A 70 -26.96 11.48 8.16
N ALA A 71 -26.86 10.83 9.33
CA ALA A 71 -25.80 9.90 9.64
C ALA A 71 -25.69 8.71 8.64
N PHE A 72 -26.82 8.29 8.05
CA PHE A 72 -26.80 7.22 7.05
C PHE A 72 -26.12 7.66 5.75
N ILE A 73 -26.30 8.91 5.30
CA ILE A 73 -25.64 9.46 4.10
C ILE A 73 -24.13 9.61 4.37
N SER A 74 -23.76 10.12 5.54
CA SER A 74 -22.34 10.19 5.94
C SER A 74 -21.67 8.81 5.93
N ARG A 75 -22.39 7.77 6.36
CA ARG A 75 -21.89 6.39 6.34
C ARG A 75 -21.72 5.84 4.92
N LEU A 76 -22.56 6.25 3.96
CA LEU A 76 -22.41 5.87 2.55
C LEU A 76 -21.11 6.42 1.94
N ARG A 77 -20.60 7.55 2.44
CA ARG A 77 -19.32 8.12 2.02
C ARG A 77 -18.10 7.37 2.55
N ILE A 78 -18.26 6.52 3.57
CA ILE A 78 -17.18 5.69 4.08
C ILE A 78 -17.00 4.50 3.14
N LYS A 79 -15.91 4.50 2.38
CA LYS A 79 -15.52 3.37 1.55
C LYS A 79 -14.43 2.58 2.24
N SER A 80 -14.30 1.32 1.87
CA SER A 80 -13.30 0.42 2.45
C SER A 80 -12.62 -0.36 1.36
N LYS A 81 -11.30 -0.46 1.42
CA LYS A 81 -10.53 -1.32 0.51
C LYS A 81 -9.52 -2.14 1.29
N ILE A 82 -9.25 -3.33 0.80
CA ILE A 82 -8.15 -4.17 1.24
C ILE A 82 -7.32 -4.52 0.03
N ASP A 83 -6.03 -4.30 0.12
CA ASP A 83 -5.04 -4.67 -0.88
C ASP A 83 -4.13 -5.72 -0.27
N PHE A 84 -3.82 -6.74 -1.04
CA PHE A 84 -2.83 -7.75 -0.72
C PHE A 84 -1.86 -7.85 -1.90
N VAL A 85 -0.61 -7.47 -1.66
CA VAL A 85 0.46 -7.49 -2.64
C VAL A 85 1.48 -8.51 -2.18
N PHE A 86 1.96 -9.33 -3.11
CA PHE A 86 2.96 -10.35 -2.80
C PHE A 86 4.00 -10.46 -3.92
N SER A 87 5.19 -10.84 -3.56
CA SER A 87 6.29 -11.12 -4.48
C SER A 87 6.96 -12.42 -4.06
N LEU A 88 6.77 -13.48 -4.85
CA LEU A 88 7.47 -14.77 -4.75
C LEU A 88 8.68 -14.77 -5.68
N GLU A 89 9.35 -15.88 -5.84
CA GLU A 89 10.52 -15.98 -6.73
C GLU A 89 10.15 -15.63 -8.19
N ARG A 90 9.14 -16.30 -8.76
CA ARG A 90 8.71 -16.11 -10.14
C ARG A 90 7.60 -15.08 -10.30
N PHE A 91 6.60 -15.11 -9.42
CA PHE A 91 5.39 -14.29 -9.57
C PHE A 91 5.34 -13.10 -8.61
N ILE A 92 4.82 -11.98 -9.10
CA ILE A 92 4.37 -10.86 -8.29
C ILE A 92 2.90 -10.62 -8.53
N GLY A 93 2.12 -10.37 -7.48
CA GLY A 93 0.69 -10.23 -7.57
C GLY A 93 0.10 -9.10 -6.75
N PHE A 94 -1.02 -8.57 -7.24
CA PHE A 94 -1.84 -7.56 -6.59
C PHE A 94 -3.28 -8.04 -6.52
N THR A 95 -3.83 -8.13 -5.33
CA THR A 95 -5.24 -8.49 -5.10
C THR A 95 -5.92 -7.39 -4.32
N ARG A 96 -7.10 -6.98 -4.79
CA ARG A 96 -7.90 -5.92 -4.15
C ARG A 96 -9.35 -6.33 -3.98
N PHE A 97 -9.91 -6.02 -2.82
CA PHE A 97 -11.35 -5.90 -2.62
C PHE A 97 -11.71 -4.46 -2.28
N PHE A 98 -12.62 -3.88 -3.04
CA PHE A 98 -13.10 -2.51 -2.84
C PHE A 98 -14.61 -2.50 -2.58
N ASP A 99 -14.99 -2.07 -1.37
CA ASP A 99 -16.38 -1.91 -0.92
C ASP A 99 -16.85 -0.48 -1.21
N LEU A 100 -17.62 -0.32 -2.27
CA LEU A 100 -18.23 0.95 -2.66
C LEU A 100 -19.59 1.20 -1.99
N LYS A 101 -20.06 0.31 -1.11
CA LYS A 101 -21.36 0.29 -0.42
C LYS A 101 -22.55 -0.09 -1.30
N VAL A 102 -22.56 0.32 -2.54
CA VAL A 102 -23.60 -0.05 -3.52
C VAL A 102 -23.29 -1.40 -4.17
N PHE A 103 -22.02 -1.68 -4.37
CA PHE A 103 -21.47 -2.96 -4.85
C PHE A 103 -20.01 -3.09 -4.41
N GLY A 104 -19.46 -4.27 -4.59
CA GLY A 104 -18.06 -4.59 -4.35
C GLY A 104 -17.33 -4.96 -5.64
N LEU A 105 -16.05 -4.63 -5.69
CA LEU A 105 -15.14 -5.03 -6.76
C LEU A 105 -14.04 -5.91 -6.18
N GLY A 106 -13.82 -7.07 -6.78
CA GLY A 106 -12.67 -7.92 -6.55
C GLY A 106 -11.76 -7.89 -7.77
N THR A 107 -10.48 -7.73 -7.57
CA THR A 107 -9.47 -7.72 -8.64
C THR A 107 -8.30 -8.58 -8.20
N ILE A 108 -7.78 -9.39 -9.11
CA ILE A 108 -6.48 -10.03 -8.98
C ILE A 108 -5.70 -9.80 -10.27
N VAL A 109 -4.47 -9.34 -10.13
CA VAL A 109 -3.52 -9.19 -11.22
C VAL A 109 -2.25 -9.90 -10.82
N LEU A 110 -1.77 -10.76 -11.69
CA LEU A 110 -0.56 -11.54 -11.51
C LEU A 110 0.39 -11.27 -12.67
N TRP A 111 1.66 -11.09 -12.39
CA TRP A 111 2.71 -10.98 -13.41
C TRP A 111 3.76 -12.07 -13.18
N ASP A 112 4.19 -12.66 -14.26
CA ASP A 112 5.38 -13.50 -14.34
C ASP A 112 6.59 -12.59 -14.49
N LYS A 113 7.53 -12.64 -13.55
CA LYS A 113 8.71 -11.77 -13.54
C LYS A 113 9.72 -12.14 -14.63
N GLU A 114 9.68 -13.38 -15.14
CA GLU A 114 10.59 -13.85 -16.18
C GLU A 114 10.26 -13.29 -17.57
N ASP A 115 8.97 -13.31 -17.95
CA ASP A 115 8.54 -12.89 -19.29
C ASP A 115 7.66 -11.64 -19.30
N GLY A 116 7.41 -11.05 -18.14
CA GLY A 116 6.56 -9.85 -17.98
C GLY A 116 5.08 -10.07 -18.30
N LYS A 117 4.65 -11.32 -18.54
CA LYS A 117 3.25 -11.62 -18.87
C LYS A 117 2.34 -11.30 -17.71
N ARG A 118 1.22 -10.68 -18.04
CA ARG A 118 0.18 -10.25 -17.11
C ARG A 118 -1.07 -11.10 -17.25
N TYR A 119 -1.60 -11.50 -16.07
CA TYR A 119 -2.88 -12.20 -15.95
C TYR A 119 -3.81 -11.38 -15.05
N SER A 120 -4.91 -10.84 -15.61
CA SER A 120 -5.79 -9.91 -14.90
C SER A 120 -7.24 -10.38 -14.92
N TYR A 121 -7.84 -10.50 -13.73
CA TYR A 121 -9.21 -10.95 -13.52
C TYR A 121 -9.95 -10.01 -12.56
N HIS A 122 -11.22 -9.77 -12.89
CA HIS A 122 -12.08 -8.88 -12.12
C HIS A 122 -13.39 -9.57 -11.80
N THR A 123 -13.91 -9.31 -10.62
CA THR A 123 -15.21 -9.82 -10.19
C THR A 123 -16.04 -8.67 -9.65
N PHE A 124 -17.22 -8.51 -10.22
CA PHE A 124 -18.25 -7.64 -9.69
C PHE A 124 -19.10 -8.42 -8.69
N MET A 125 -19.37 -7.84 -7.52
CA MET A 125 -20.14 -8.46 -6.46
C MET A 125 -21.31 -7.58 -6.06
N PRO A 126 -22.49 -8.16 -5.84
CA PRO A 126 -23.63 -7.42 -5.33
C PRO A 126 -23.35 -6.90 -3.92
N THR A 127 -24.15 -5.94 -3.50
CA THR A 127 -24.10 -5.35 -2.17
C THR A 127 -24.20 -6.42 -1.09
N ARG A 128 -23.22 -6.45 -0.20
CA ARG A 128 -23.25 -7.28 1.03
C ARG A 128 -23.00 -6.39 2.24
N LYS A 129 -23.77 -6.58 3.29
CA LYS A 129 -23.43 -5.97 4.59
C LYS A 129 -22.02 -6.44 4.97
N ARG A 130 -21.08 -5.50 5.18
CA ARG A 130 -19.72 -5.77 5.66
C ARG A 130 -18.89 -6.62 4.69
N PHE A 131 -18.87 -6.24 3.44
CA PHE A 131 -18.00 -6.88 2.44
C PHE A 131 -16.52 -6.87 2.87
N VAL A 132 -16.01 -5.74 3.36
CA VAL A 132 -14.73 -5.66 4.05
C VAL A 132 -14.98 -5.64 5.57
N PRO A 133 -14.54 -6.64 6.34
CA PRO A 133 -14.77 -6.72 7.79
C PRO A 133 -14.23 -5.50 8.54
N ARG A 134 -14.87 -5.12 9.63
CA ARG A 134 -14.39 -4.07 10.54
C ARG A 134 -13.44 -4.61 11.61
N THR A 135 -13.54 -5.89 11.93
CA THR A 135 -12.69 -6.57 12.91
C THR A 135 -11.30 -6.78 12.31
N THR A 136 -10.28 -6.53 13.13
CA THR A 136 -8.87 -6.69 12.75
C THR A 136 -8.28 -7.96 13.36
N ASN A 137 -8.84 -8.47 14.46
CA ASN A 137 -8.38 -9.71 15.08
C ASN A 137 -8.56 -10.91 14.16
N ARG A 138 -9.70 -11.01 13.49
CA ARG A 138 -10.00 -12.07 12.53
C ARG A 138 -10.93 -11.55 11.44
N GLY A 139 -10.63 -11.86 10.19
CA GLY A 139 -11.47 -11.43 9.09
C GLY A 139 -11.29 -12.23 7.82
N ILE A 140 -12.31 -12.17 6.98
CA ILE A 140 -12.32 -12.80 5.65
C ILE A 140 -12.97 -11.82 4.68
N CYS A 141 -12.26 -11.54 3.59
CA CYS A 141 -12.78 -10.89 2.40
C CYS A 141 -12.78 -11.90 1.26
N ALA A 142 -13.94 -12.18 0.65
CA ALA A 142 -13.96 -13.20 -0.38
C ALA A 142 -15.00 -12.95 -1.47
N SER A 143 -14.68 -13.40 -2.68
CA SER A 143 -15.55 -13.58 -3.81
C SER A 143 -15.74 -15.06 -4.06
N TYR A 144 -16.97 -15.56 -3.89
CA TYR A 144 -17.33 -16.97 -4.12
C TYR A 144 -18.15 -17.11 -5.41
N ARG A 145 -17.57 -16.80 -6.56
CA ARG A 145 -18.19 -17.05 -7.86
C ARG A 145 -17.71 -18.41 -8.38
N LYS A 146 -18.59 -19.16 -9.06
CA LYS A 146 -18.30 -20.51 -9.62
C LYS A 146 -16.99 -20.58 -10.42
N SER A 147 -16.65 -19.52 -11.16
CA SER A 147 -15.45 -19.45 -12.00
C SER A 147 -14.34 -18.55 -11.45
N ARG A 148 -14.58 -17.86 -10.34
CA ARG A 148 -13.64 -16.85 -9.77
C ARG A 148 -13.74 -16.80 -8.28
N PHE A 149 -13.01 -17.69 -7.65
CA PHE A 149 -12.80 -17.69 -6.19
C PHE A 149 -11.58 -16.85 -5.88
N ILE A 150 -11.71 -15.86 -5.01
CA ILE A 150 -10.61 -15.07 -4.44
C ILE A 150 -10.95 -14.82 -2.98
N LYS A 151 -9.99 -15.06 -2.08
CA LYS A 151 -10.16 -14.89 -0.63
C LYS A 151 -8.90 -14.32 -0.02
N ILE A 152 -9.05 -13.24 0.74
CA ILE A 152 -8.05 -12.73 1.69
C ILE A 152 -8.57 -13.03 3.09
N SER A 153 -7.75 -13.62 3.95
CA SER A 153 -8.10 -13.90 5.33
C SER A 153 -6.95 -13.53 6.27
N TRP A 154 -7.28 -13.18 7.50
CA TRP A 154 -6.30 -12.87 8.54
C TRP A 154 -6.81 -13.32 9.92
N GLY A 155 -5.85 -13.62 10.82
CA GLY A 155 -6.09 -13.96 12.21
C GLY A 155 -4.88 -13.56 13.04
N ARG A 156 -4.97 -12.43 13.75
CA ARG A 156 -3.85 -11.82 14.46
C ARG A 156 -3.29 -12.65 15.61
N GLU A 157 -4.15 -13.41 16.28
CA GLU A 157 -3.72 -14.29 17.40
C GLU A 157 -2.63 -15.28 16.99
N HIS A 158 -2.59 -15.64 15.71
CA HIS A 158 -1.60 -16.55 15.13
C HIS A 158 -0.77 -15.87 14.02
N GLN A 159 -0.74 -14.54 13.98
CA GLN A 159 -0.07 -13.77 12.92
C GLN A 159 -0.40 -14.27 11.50
N HIS A 160 -1.56 -14.92 11.34
CA HIS A 160 -1.94 -15.57 10.10
C HIS A 160 -2.53 -14.59 9.09
N HIS A 161 -1.87 -14.47 7.95
CA HIS A 161 -2.41 -13.80 6.76
C HIS A 161 -2.37 -14.78 5.60
N ALA A 162 -3.46 -14.84 4.83
CA ALA A 162 -3.49 -15.73 3.68
C ALA A 162 -4.28 -15.12 2.52
N LEU A 163 -3.78 -15.38 1.32
CA LEU A 163 -4.44 -15.15 0.05
C LEU A 163 -4.67 -16.50 -0.63
N SER A 164 -5.91 -16.79 -1.01
CA SER A 164 -6.26 -17.97 -1.81
C SER A 164 -7.04 -17.53 -3.03
N PHE A 165 -6.74 -18.09 -4.18
CA PHE A 165 -7.51 -17.84 -5.38
C PHE A 165 -7.53 -19.04 -6.31
N LYS A 166 -8.66 -19.19 -7.00
CA LYS A 166 -8.84 -20.14 -8.10
C LYS A 166 -9.73 -19.48 -9.14
N VAL A 167 -9.14 -19.12 -10.26
CA VAL A 167 -9.83 -18.40 -11.32
C VAL A 167 -9.73 -19.18 -12.60
N LYS A 168 -10.87 -19.56 -13.12
CA LYS A 168 -10.97 -20.22 -14.42
C LYS A 168 -10.72 -19.20 -15.53
N GLY A 169 -9.81 -19.52 -16.41
CA GLY A 169 -9.53 -18.75 -17.61
C GLY A 169 -10.60 -18.87 -18.69
N ASP A 170 -10.32 -18.32 -19.82
CA ASP A 170 -11.11 -18.41 -21.04
C ASP A 170 -10.18 -18.72 -22.23
N SER A 171 -10.66 -18.57 -23.45
CA SER A 171 -9.88 -18.83 -24.68
C SER A 171 -8.62 -17.97 -24.81
N VAL A 172 -8.54 -16.84 -24.09
CA VAL A 172 -7.43 -15.86 -24.18
C VAL A 172 -6.58 -15.87 -22.91
N ARG A 173 -7.21 -16.15 -21.76
CA ARG A 173 -6.56 -16.07 -20.44
C ARG A 173 -6.42 -17.46 -19.82
N PRO A 174 -5.26 -17.78 -19.20
CA PRO A 174 -5.04 -19.05 -18.54
C PRO A 174 -5.89 -19.20 -17.28
N ASN A 175 -5.95 -20.42 -16.75
CA ASN A 175 -6.40 -20.62 -15.38
C ASN A 175 -5.29 -20.16 -14.43
N ILE A 176 -5.67 -19.55 -13.31
CA ILE A 176 -4.76 -19.26 -12.22
C ILE A 176 -5.29 -19.84 -10.92
N GLU A 177 -4.42 -20.49 -10.20
CA GLU A 177 -4.71 -21.00 -8.86
C GLU A 177 -3.52 -20.72 -7.96
N GLY A 178 -3.79 -20.33 -6.72
CA GLY A 178 -2.70 -20.07 -5.79
C GLY A 178 -3.17 -19.92 -4.36
N PHE A 179 -2.22 -20.18 -3.49
CA PHE A 179 -2.32 -20.01 -2.06
C PHE A 179 -1.02 -19.43 -1.53
N CYS A 180 -1.09 -18.30 -0.85
CA CYS A 180 0.03 -17.69 -0.14
C CYS A 180 -0.39 -17.50 1.30
N TYR A 181 0.49 -17.77 2.25
CA TYR A 181 0.24 -17.60 3.68
C TYR A 181 1.49 -17.15 4.42
N SER A 182 1.31 -16.38 5.49
CA SER A 182 2.40 -16.03 6.41
C SER A 182 2.69 -17.21 7.34
N PRO A 183 3.96 -17.61 7.57
CA PRO A 183 4.33 -18.59 8.57
C PRO A 183 4.00 -18.09 9.99
N MET A 184 3.94 -19.00 10.97
CA MET A 184 3.63 -18.64 12.36
C MET A 184 4.72 -17.80 13.02
N GLU A 185 6.00 -18.08 12.70
CA GLU A 185 7.16 -17.34 13.20
C GLU A 185 7.70 -16.47 12.08
N ASP A 186 7.10 -15.31 11.90
CA ASP A 186 7.44 -14.37 10.84
C ASP A 186 8.20 -13.17 11.39
N PHE A 187 9.50 -13.12 11.17
CA PHE A 187 10.35 -12.01 11.58
C PHE A 187 10.07 -10.70 10.83
N MET A 188 9.46 -10.77 9.63
CA MET A 188 9.04 -9.59 8.87
C MET A 188 7.66 -9.08 9.32
N HIS A 189 6.98 -9.81 10.22
CA HIS A 189 5.65 -9.42 10.65
C HIS A 189 5.69 -8.10 11.42
N ASN A 190 5.08 -7.09 10.84
CA ASN A 190 4.95 -5.78 11.45
C ASN A 190 3.57 -5.21 11.13
N ASP A 191 2.80 -4.93 12.19
CA ASP A 191 1.49 -4.32 12.10
C ASP A 191 1.56 -2.85 12.52
N MET A 192 1.14 -1.96 11.64
CA MET A 192 1.02 -0.53 11.94
C MET A 192 -0.36 0.01 11.59
N MET A 193 -0.81 0.98 12.36
CA MET A 193 -2.04 1.70 12.07
C MET A 193 -1.79 3.20 11.93
N PHE A 194 -2.26 3.77 10.85
CA PHE A 194 -2.23 5.20 10.56
C PHE A 194 -3.64 5.75 10.62
N VAL A 195 -3.89 6.73 11.47
CA VAL A 195 -5.17 7.44 11.56
C VAL A 195 -4.92 8.91 11.28
N ASN A 196 -5.26 9.34 10.08
CA ASN A 196 -4.92 10.66 9.57
C ASN A 196 -6.16 11.53 9.37
N PRO A 197 -6.09 12.85 9.61
CA PRO A 197 -7.12 13.80 9.20
C PRO A 197 -7.38 13.73 7.68
N SER A 198 -8.57 14.12 7.19
CA SER A 198 -8.90 14.00 5.77
C SER A 198 -9.74 15.16 5.22
N PRO A 199 -9.13 16.26 4.76
CA PRO A 199 -7.82 16.81 5.12
C PRO A 199 -7.80 17.41 6.52
N SER A 200 -8.95 17.71 7.09
CA SER A 200 -9.12 18.31 8.42
C SER A 200 -9.56 17.27 9.46
N SER A 201 -9.50 17.66 10.72
CA SER A 201 -9.88 16.81 11.86
C SER A 201 -11.36 16.42 11.92
N SER A 202 -12.21 16.99 11.07
CA SER A 202 -13.64 16.61 10.99
C SER A 202 -13.85 15.24 10.32
N ARG A 203 -12.89 14.75 9.57
CA ARG A 203 -12.90 13.45 8.88
C ARG A 203 -11.59 12.74 9.10
N CYS A 204 -11.59 11.41 8.93
CA CYS A 204 -10.36 10.64 9.02
C CYS A 204 -10.25 9.59 7.92
N VAL A 205 -9.00 9.23 7.68
CA VAL A 205 -8.58 8.03 6.97
C VAL A 205 -7.89 7.14 7.99
N ALA A 206 -8.30 5.88 8.08
CA ALA A 206 -7.60 4.88 8.88
C ALA A 206 -7.06 3.79 7.95
N THR A 207 -5.77 3.51 8.06
CA THR A 207 -5.06 2.49 7.31
C THR A 207 -4.38 1.53 8.27
N TRP A 208 -4.67 0.25 8.15
CA TRP A 208 -3.88 -0.82 8.73
C TRP A 208 -2.92 -1.31 7.66
N PHE A 209 -1.65 -1.28 7.97
CA PHE A 209 -0.55 -1.85 7.20
C PHE A 209 -0.04 -3.09 7.94
N SER A 210 0.21 -4.16 7.20
CA SER A 210 0.82 -5.38 7.70
C SER A 210 1.89 -5.85 6.71
N SER A 211 3.11 -6.01 7.19
CA SER A 211 4.26 -6.58 6.49
C SER A 211 4.42 -8.04 6.89
N MET A 212 4.86 -8.91 5.99
CA MET A 212 5.05 -10.33 6.29
C MET A 212 5.99 -11.02 5.31
N THR A 213 6.57 -12.16 5.72
CA THR A 213 7.03 -13.18 4.78
C THR A 213 5.86 -14.05 4.33
N LEU A 214 5.99 -14.69 3.20
CA LEU A 214 4.97 -15.56 2.64
C LEU A 214 5.59 -16.84 2.13
N ASP A 215 4.91 -17.96 2.37
CA ASP A 215 5.09 -19.18 1.60
C ASP A 215 3.97 -19.26 0.56
N GLY A 216 4.34 -19.50 -0.68
CA GLY A 216 3.43 -19.49 -1.81
C GLY A 216 3.44 -20.81 -2.60
N ASN A 217 2.25 -21.15 -3.10
CA ASN A 217 2.08 -22.20 -4.10
C ASN A 217 1.16 -21.63 -5.17
N LEU A 218 1.71 -21.33 -6.34
CA LEU A 218 0.99 -20.74 -7.46
C LEU A 218 1.13 -21.59 -8.71
N CYS A 219 0.02 -21.69 -9.44
CA CYS A 219 -0.04 -22.40 -10.71
C CYS A 219 -0.77 -21.54 -11.76
N VAL A 220 -0.16 -21.38 -12.91
CA VAL A 220 -0.75 -20.76 -14.09
C VAL A 220 -0.77 -21.81 -15.21
N SER A 221 -1.96 -22.23 -15.63
CA SER A 221 -2.12 -23.27 -16.65
C SER A 221 -2.91 -22.76 -17.85
N THR A 222 -2.34 -22.86 -19.04
CA THR A 222 -3.05 -22.56 -20.28
C THR A 222 -4.05 -23.68 -20.57
N SER A 223 -5.31 -23.33 -20.88
CA SER A 223 -6.35 -24.27 -21.26
C SER A 223 -6.22 -24.76 -22.71
N LEU A 224 -5.21 -24.29 -23.44
CA LEU A 224 -4.89 -24.72 -24.80
C LEU A 224 -4.14 -26.05 -24.79
N LYS A 225 -4.26 -26.85 -25.83
CA LYS A 225 -3.76 -28.23 -25.98
C LYS A 225 -2.25 -28.42 -25.71
N ASP A 226 -1.50 -27.34 -25.63
CA ASP A 226 -0.03 -27.36 -25.40
C ASP A 226 0.39 -27.37 -23.92
N GLY A 227 -0.57 -27.36 -22.98
CA GLY A 227 -0.37 -27.73 -21.58
C GLY A 227 0.75 -27.01 -20.81
N ASN A 228 1.18 -25.81 -21.22
CA ASN A 228 2.20 -25.08 -20.50
C ASN A 228 1.71 -24.69 -19.10
N VAL A 229 2.24 -25.37 -18.11
CA VAL A 229 1.98 -25.11 -16.69
C VAL A 229 3.19 -24.40 -16.11
N LYS A 230 2.97 -23.22 -15.55
CA LYS A 230 3.98 -22.48 -14.79
C LYS A 230 3.65 -22.61 -13.32
N VAL A 231 4.60 -23.09 -12.54
CA VAL A 231 4.45 -23.31 -11.10
C VAL A 231 5.48 -22.48 -10.35
N ASP A 232 5.10 -21.95 -9.20
CA ASP A 232 5.98 -21.27 -8.25
C ASP A 232 5.64 -21.79 -6.85
N ASN A 233 6.58 -22.51 -6.25
CA ASN A 233 6.50 -23.01 -4.88
C ASN A 233 7.68 -22.43 -4.11
N SER A 234 7.58 -21.18 -3.77
CA SER A 234 8.68 -20.43 -3.15
C SER A 234 8.20 -19.58 -1.98
N SER A 235 9.15 -19.18 -1.17
CA SER A 235 8.92 -18.15 -0.15
C SER A 235 9.13 -16.75 -0.77
N GLY A 236 8.54 -15.74 -0.16
CA GLY A 236 8.65 -14.38 -0.62
C GLY A 236 8.17 -13.37 0.42
N LEU A 237 7.74 -12.22 -0.04
CA LEU A 237 7.29 -11.13 0.80
C LEU A 237 5.85 -10.72 0.48
N GLY A 238 5.14 -10.22 1.50
CA GLY A 238 3.79 -9.71 1.36
C GLY A 238 3.53 -8.42 2.11
N ILE A 239 2.64 -7.63 1.56
CA ILE A 239 2.08 -6.45 2.22
C ILE A 239 0.56 -6.54 2.12
N MET A 240 -0.11 -6.42 3.27
CA MET A 240 -1.55 -6.21 3.32
C MET A 240 -1.86 -4.82 3.82
N THR A 241 -2.73 -4.09 3.12
CA THR A 241 -3.26 -2.82 3.61
C THR A 241 -4.78 -2.85 3.66
N LEU A 242 -5.37 -2.48 4.79
CA LEU A 242 -6.82 -2.31 4.92
C LEU A 242 -7.12 -0.84 5.24
N LYS A 243 -7.75 -0.15 4.30
CA LYS A 243 -8.02 1.28 4.39
C LYS A 243 -9.52 1.57 4.48
N ARG A 244 -9.88 2.49 5.38
CA ARG A 244 -11.21 3.10 5.47
C ARG A 244 -11.09 4.61 5.44
N ALA A 245 -11.90 5.26 4.62
CA ALA A 245 -11.84 6.70 4.46
C ALA A 245 -13.22 7.30 4.18
N TYR A 246 -13.41 8.56 4.58
CA TYR A 246 -14.50 9.40 4.09
C TYR A 246 -14.11 9.93 2.70
N TYR A 247 -14.71 9.37 1.65
CA TYR A 247 -14.37 9.74 0.28
C TYR A 247 -14.97 11.09 -0.14
N LYS A 248 -14.17 11.87 -0.87
CA LYS A 248 -14.63 13.06 -1.59
C LYS A 248 -15.42 12.65 -2.84
N PHE A 249 -16.12 13.60 -3.46
CA PHE A 249 -16.80 13.35 -4.74
C PHE A 249 -15.84 12.92 -5.84
N ARG A 250 -14.66 13.49 -5.85
CA ARG A 250 -13.53 13.05 -6.68
C ARG A 250 -12.36 12.68 -5.77
N THR A 251 -11.90 11.47 -5.86
CA THR A 251 -10.78 10.97 -5.07
C THR A 251 -9.71 10.43 -6.00
N LYS A 252 -8.50 10.99 -5.86
CA LYS A 252 -7.29 10.48 -6.53
C LYS A 252 -6.38 9.89 -5.48
N THR A 253 -5.85 8.71 -5.74
CA THR A 253 -4.90 8.03 -4.85
C THR A 253 -3.84 7.35 -5.69
N ILE A 254 -2.59 7.45 -5.26
CA ILE A 254 -1.47 6.66 -5.75
C ILE A 254 -0.94 5.88 -4.56
N ALA A 255 -0.76 4.58 -4.72
CA ALA A 255 -0.14 3.71 -3.73
C ALA A 255 1.01 2.94 -4.38
N VAL A 256 2.10 2.80 -3.66
CA VAL A 256 3.35 2.18 -4.10
C VAL A 256 3.67 1.04 -3.14
N TYR A 257 4.01 -0.10 -3.68
CA TYR A 257 4.41 -1.30 -2.96
C TYR A 257 5.72 -1.81 -3.54
N GLY A 258 6.79 -1.81 -2.77
CA GLY A 258 8.06 -2.41 -3.11
C GLY A 258 8.29 -3.65 -2.24
N LEU A 259 8.60 -4.81 -2.84
CA LEU A 259 8.75 -6.07 -2.11
C LEU A 259 9.89 -6.88 -2.72
N GLY A 260 10.93 -7.15 -1.94
CA GLY A 260 12.03 -7.95 -2.43
C GLY A 260 13.23 -7.92 -1.50
N GLU A 261 14.30 -8.52 -1.95
CA GLU A 261 15.57 -8.57 -1.24
C GLU A 261 16.62 -7.72 -1.95
N VAL A 262 17.36 -6.93 -1.19
CA VAL A 262 18.44 -6.06 -1.67
C VAL A 262 19.67 -6.30 -0.80
N LYS A 263 20.74 -6.88 -1.36
CA LYS A 263 21.97 -7.20 -0.64
C LYS A 263 21.76 -8.04 0.62
N GLY A 264 20.87 -9.03 0.57
CA GLY A 264 20.55 -9.91 1.69
C GLY A 264 19.54 -9.33 2.68
N LYS A 265 19.09 -8.08 2.52
CA LYS A 265 18.06 -7.45 3.36
C LYS A 265 16.69 -7.57 2.70
N LYS A 266 15.71 -8.04 3.45
CA LYS A 266 14.32 -8.12 3.01
C LYS A 266 13.63 -6.78 3.22
N ILE A 267 13.02 -6.24 2.17
CA ILE A 267 12.41 -4.91 2.16
C ILE A 267 10.95 -5.00 1.77
N ASN A 268 10.08 -4.46 2.61
CA ASN A 268 8.69 -4.15 2.33
C ASN A 268 8.49 -2.63 2.40
N LEU A 269 8.18 -1.99 1.27
CA LEU A 269 7.97 -0.55 1.14
C LEU A 269 6.51 -0.25 0.81
N TYR A 270 5.89 0.63 1.58
CA TYR A 270 4.56 1.17 1.30
C TYR A 270 4.57 2.69 1.34
N LEU A 271 4.24 3.31 0.19
CA LEU A 271 4.10 4.76 0.06
C LEU A 271 2.72 5.08 -0.51
N GLN A 272 2.17 6.19 -0.08
CA GLN A 272 0.87 6.64 -0.57
C GLN A 272 0.79 8.17 -0.65
N THR A 273 0.14 8.66 -1.69
CA THR A 273 -0.33 10.04 -1.80
C THR A 273 -1.77 10.07 -2.29
N SER A 274 -2.55 11.02 -1.79
CA SER A 274 -3.97 11.14 -2.11
C SER A 274 -4.48 12.55 -1.86
N ASN A 275 -5.49 12.97 -2.59
CA ASN A 275 -6.21 14.19 -2.23
C ASN A 275 -7.11 14.02 -0.99
N LEU A 276 -7.06 12.88 -0.33
CA LEU A 276 -7.63 12.62 1.01
C LEU A 276 -6.63 12.84 2.13
N ASP A 277 -5.36 13.08 1.82
CA ASP A 277 -4.32 13.23 2.83
C ASP A 277 -4.55 14.46 3.70
N ALA A 278 -3.95 14.46 4.88
CA ALA A 278 -4.02 15.56 5.83
C ALA A 278 -3.49 16.87 5.23
N ALA A 279 -3.89 18.00 5.78
CA ALA A 279 -3.29 19.27 5.43
C ALA A 279 -1.84 19.36 5.95
N ASP A 280 -1.61 18.81 7.13
CA ASP A 280 -0.28 18.58 7.69
C ASP A 280 0.17 17.14 7.34
N THR A 281 0.85 16.98 6.23
CA THR A 281 1.35 15.68 5.76
C THR A 281 2.60 15.23 6.49
N ASP A 282 3.36 16.13 7.08
CA ASP A 282 4.58 15.79 7.81
C ASP A 282 4.24 15.01 9.08
N THR A 283 3.26 15.47 9.83
CA THR A 283 2.77 14.76 11.02
C THR A 283 1.88 13.56 10.65
N TYR A 284 1.07 13.63 9.56
CA TYR A 284 0.03 12.66 9.26
C TYR A 284 0.12 12.11 7.84
N ASN A 285 0.88 11.05 7.65
CA ASN A 285 0.93 10.28 6.42
C ASN A 285 0.92 8.77 6.72
N SER A 286 0.95 7.91 5.71
CA SER A 286 0.91 6.45 5.89
C SER A 286 2.13 5.76 5.28
N ASN A 287 3.23 6.50 5.07
CA ASN A 287 4.42 6.00 4.43
C ASN A 287 5.27 5.23 5.45
N VAL A 288 5.70 4.04 5.07
CA VAL A 288 6.47 3.14 5.93
C VAL A 288 7.32 2.20 5.09
N MET A 289 8.47 1.86 5.61
CA MET A 289 9.34 0.81 5.13
C MET A 289 9.62 -0.17 6.28
N VAL A 290 9.67 -1.45 5.98
CA VAL A 290 10.12 -2.50 6.91
C VAL A 290 11.31 -3.19 6.29
N VAL A 291 12.42 -3.19 7.00
CA VAL A 291 13.67 -3.83 6.60
C VAL A 291 14.03 -4.88 7.65
N ASP A 292 14.08 -6.15 7.27
CA ASP A 292 14.37 -7.27 8.17
C ASP A 292 13.53 -7.23 9.47
N GLY A 293 12.26 -6.81 9.36
CA GLY A 293 11.32 -6.71 10.48
C GLY A 293 11.34 -5.36 11.22
N GLU A 294 12.32 -4.50 10.96
CA GLU A 294 12.41 -3.20 11.60
C GLU A 294 11.67 -2.14 10.77
N GLU A 295 10.69 -1.47 11.39
CA GLU A 295 9.93 -0.41 10.73
C GLU A 295 10.68 0.93 10.74
N THR A 296 10.57 1.65 9.64
CA THR A 296 10.94 3.06 9.48
C THR A 296 9.73 3.82 8.97
N VAL A 297 9.21 4.75 9.75
CA VAL A 297 8.18 5.69 9.28
C VAL A 297 8.84 6.71 8.37
N LEU A 298 8.24 6.95 7.21
CA LEU A 298 8.82 7.75 6.15
C LEU A 298 8.09 9.10 6.01
N PRO A 299 8.75 10.14 5.50
CA PRO A 299 8.16 11.44 5.24
C PRO A 299 7.07 11.39 4.14
N PRO A 300 6.32 12.47 3.94
CA PRO A 300 5.43 12.58 2.79
C PRO A 300 6.22 12.56 1.48
N VAL A 301 5.63 11.96 0.45
CA VAL A 301 6.29 11.74 -0.83
C VAL A 301 5.59 12.49 -1.96
N TYR A 302 6.38 12.98 -2.90
CA TYR A 302 5.94 13.47 -4.19
C TYR A 302 6.13 12.36 -5.23
N ILE A 303 5.01 11.92 -5.81
CA ILE A 303 5.01 10.86 -6.84
C ILE A 303 4.56 11.49 -8.15
N THR A 304 5.45 11.56 -9.12
CA THR A 304 5.22 12.19 -10.40
C THR A 304 5.52 11.25 -11.57
N HIS A 305 4.83 11.45 -12.69
CA HIS A 305 5.04 10.71 -13.93
C HIS A 305 4.97 11.67 -15.13
N PRO A 306 5.98 12.54 -15.31
CA PRO A 306 5.92 13.64 -16.27
C PRO A 306 5.76 13.19 -17.72
N PHE A 307 6.14 11.96 -18.05
CA PHE A 307 6.08 11.39 -19.40
C PHE A 307 4.94 10.38 -19.61
N GLY A 308 3.97 10.33 -18.67
CA GLY A 308 2.84 9.41 -18.71
C GLY A 308 3.04 8.15 -17.86
N ILE A 309 1.93 7.40 -17.66
CA ILE A 309 1.88 6.26 -16.73
C ILE A 309 2.72 5.06 -17.17
N GLU A 310 3.04 4.94 -18.45
CA GLU A 310 3.85 3.85 -19.03
C GLU A 310 5.35 4.16 -19.04
N LYS A 311 5.71 5.35 -18.60
CA LYS A 311 7.10 5.83 -18.55
C LYS A 311 7.58 5.92 -17.11
N LYS A 312 8.81 6.33 -16.94
CA LYS A 312 9.49 6.48 -15.66
C LYS A 312 8.69 7.37 -14.68
N TRP A 313 8.53 6.89 -13.44
CA TRP A 313 7.97 7.62 -12.32
C TRP A 313 9.09 8.08 -11.40
N ILE A 314 8.92 9.24 -10.81
CA ILE A 314 9.86 9.83 -9.85
C ILE A 314 9.15 9.87 -8.50
N ILE A 315 9.80 9.36 -7.46
CA ILE A 315 9.27 9.28 -6.10
C ILE A 315 10.33 9.85 -5.17
N GLN A 316 10.05 11.02 -4.62
CA GLN A 316 10.99 11.77 -3.79
C GLN A 316 10.27 12.38 -2.59
N ASP A 317 11.01 12.71 -1.55
CA ASP A 317 10.57 13.47 -0.39
C ASP A 317 11.39 14.76 -0.23
N THR A 318 11.08 15.51 0.82
CA THR A 318 11.82 16.75 1.18
C THR A 318 12.94 16.51 2.18
N GLU A 319 12.98 15.34 2.80
CA GLU A 319 13.90 14.97 3.90
C GLU A 319 15.06 14.10 3.42
N SER A 320 15.18 13.90 2.12
CA SER A 320 16.25 13.08 1.48
C SER A 320 16.30 11.62 1.96
N MET A 321 15.21 11.08 2.52
CA MET A 321 15.10 9.66 2.89
C MET A 321 14.70 8.77 1.72
N ILE A 322 14.05 9.35 0.70
CA ILE A 322 13.50 8.62 -0.44
C ILE A 322 13.90 9.34 -1.73
N ASP A 323 14.74 8.70 -2.51
CA ASP A 323 15.01 9.11 -3.90
C ASP A 323 14.92 7.87 -4.79
N LEU A 324 13.72 7.62 -5.30
CA LEU A 324 13.43 6.43 -6.08
C LEU A 324 12.91 6.79 -7.47
N THR A 325 13.28 5.98 -8.40
CA THR A 325 12.68 5.91 -9.72
C THR A 325 11.97 4.58 -9.88
N PHE A 326 10.75 4.59 -10.39
CA PHE A 326 10.04 3.37 -10.76
C PHE A 326 9.99 3.26 -12.29
N ASN A 327 10.44 2.12 -12.81
CA ASN A 327 10.46 1.79 -14.22
C ASN A 327 9.33 0.80 -14.53
N PRO A 328 8.22 1.24 -15.16
CA PRO A 328 7.11 0.36 -15.52
C PRO A 328 7.51 -0.71 -16.53
N ILE A 329 7.11 -1.95 -16.27
CA ILE A 329 7.27 -3.11 -17.17
C ILE A 329 5.92 -3.44 -17.81
N SER A 330 4.83 -3.42 -17.01
CA SER A 330 3.51 -3.80 -17.48
C SER A 330 2.42 -2.98 -16.82
N VAL A 331 1.58 -2.32 -17.61
CA VAL A 331 0.50 -1.44 -17.16
C VAL A 331 -0.85 -2.09 -17.42
N ASN A 332 -1.70 -2.14 -16.40
CA ASN A 332 -3.09 -2.63 -16.49
C ASN A 332 -4.07 -1.52 -16.11
N THR A 333 -4.58 -0.81 -17.07
CA THR A 333 -5.58 0.26 -16.85
C THR A 333 -6.98 -0.27 -17.11
N ARG A 334 -7.90 0.08 -16.22
CA ARG A 334 -9.31 -0.22 -16.32
C ARG A 334 -10.16 0.99 -15.97
N THR A 335 -11.13 1.27 -16.82
CA THR A 335 -12.17 2.27 -16.55
C THR A 335 -13.51 1.57 -16.34
N LEU A 336 -14.18 1.92 -15.25
CA LEU A 336 -15.53 1.47 -14.91
C LEU A 336 -16.45 2.70 -14.84
N ASN A 337 -17.44 2.75 -15.71
CA ASN A 337 -18.44 3.80 -15.71
C ASN A 337 -19.80 3.19 -15.46
N ILE A 338 -20.46 3.58 -14.37
CA ILE A 338 -21.80 3.13 -13.99
C ILE A 338 -22.59 4.36 -13.55
N LEU A 339 -23.48 4.84 -14.38
CA LEU A 339 -24.28 6.05 -14.12
C LEU A 339 -23.41 7.24 -13.68
N VAL A 340 -23.52 7.63 -12.40
CA VAL A 340 -22.76 8.75 -11.82
C VAL A 340 -21.38 8.34 -11.31
N LEU A 341 -21.12 7.04 -11.17
CA LEU A 341 -19.87 6.51 -10.67
C LEU A 341 -18.91 6.24 -11.84
N SER A 342 -17.74 6.86 -11.79
CA SER A 342 -16.64 6.57 -12.70
C SER A 342 -15.38 6.26 -11.90
N ASN A 343 -14.70 5.18 -12.25
CA ASN A 343 -13.41 4.82 -11.66
C ASN A 343 -12.43 4.42 -12.76
N THR A 344 -11.34 5.18 -12.89
CA THR A 344 -10.19 4.78 -13.69
C THR A 344 -9.09 4.33 -12.73
N SER A 345 -8.70 3.09 -12.86
CA SER A 345 -7.73 2.43 -11.98
C SER A 345 -6.64 1.79 -12.84
N SER A 346 -5.37 2.09 -12.51
CA SER A 346 -4.22 1.46 -13.15
C SER A 346 -3.41 0.71 -12.12
N VAL A 347 -3.05 -0.53 -12.42
CA VAL A 347 -2.12 -1.35 -11.64
C VAL A 347 -0.91 -1.61 -12.51
N ILE A 348 0.26 -1.25 -12.04
CA ILE A 348 1.49 -1.19 -12.81
C ILE A 348 2.53 -2.04 -12.09
N TYR A 349 3.06 -3.03 -12.76
CA TYR A 349 4.23 -3.77 -12.33
C TYR A 349 5.48 -3.14 -12.92
N GLY A 350 6.55 -3.08 -12.12
CA GLY A 350 7.85 -2.57 -12.54
C GLY A 350 8.90 -2.77 -11.47
N THR A 351 10.02 -2.07 -11.62
CA THR A 351 11.15 -2.11 -10.70
C THR A 351 11.52 -0.73 -10.20
N PHE A 352 11.94 -0.67 -8.94
CA PHE A 352 12.49 0.53 -8.32
C PHE A 352 14.01 0.53 -8.42
N GLU A 353 14.55 1.73 -8.65
CA GLU A 353 15.98 2.06 -8.58
C GLU A 353 16.15 3.32 -7.74
N GLY A 354 17.25 3.45 -7.02
CA GLY A 354 17.56 4.66 -6.25
C GLY A 354 18.03 4.38 -4.84
N VAL A 355 17.60 5.20 -3.90
CA VAL A 355 18.10 5.19 -2.52
C VAL A 355 16.96 5.31 -1.53
N LEU A 356 17.07 4.55 -0.44
CA LEU A 356 16.26 4.70 0.77
C LEU A 356 17.17 4.87 1.97
N LEU A 357 16.75 5.68 2.95
CA LEU A 357 17.39 5.78 4.26
C LEU A 357 16.48 5.16 5.32
N THR A 358 17.07 4.36 6.21
CA THR A 358 16.39 3.86 7.40
C THR A 358 16.39 4.91 8.50
N LYS A 359 15.58 4.72 9.55
CA LYS A 359 15.55 5.59 10.75
C LYS A 359 16.90 5.70 11.47
N ASN A 360 17.81 4.74 11.24
CA ASN A 360 19.15 4.71 11.82
C ASN A 360 20.21 5.36 10.90
N GLY A 361 19.79 6.01 9.80
CA GLY A 361 20.69 6.63 8.83
C GLY A 361 21.38 5.65 7.87
N GLU A 362 20.97 4.37 7.89
CA GLU A 362 21.53 3.41 6.95
C GLU A 362 21.03 3.65 5.54
N LYS A 363 21.96 3.77 4.60
CA LYS A 363 21.69 3.99 3.17
C LYS A 363 21.52 2.67 2.44
N ILE A 364 20.33 2.41 1.91
CA ILE A 364 20.02 1.24 1.10
C ILE A 364 20.00 1.66 -0.36
N ILE A 365 20.97 1.19 -1.14
CA ILE A 365 21.05 1.44 -2.58
C ILE A 365 20.28 0.35 -3.31
N ILE A 366 19.20 0.74 -3.96
CA ILE A 366 18.31 -0.13 -4.74
C ILE A 366 18.71 -0.07 -6.20
N LYS A 367 19.02 -1.22 -6.80
CA LYS A 367 19.32 -1.33 -8.23
C LYS A 367 18.12 -1.89 -9.02
N SER A 368 17.36 -2.79 -8.40
CA SER A 368 16.19 -3.40 -9.02
C SER A 368 15.36 -4.07 -7.92
N LEU A 369 14.44 -3.33 -7.32
CA LEU A 369 13.46 -3.86 -6.36
C LEU A 369 12.14 -4.04 -7.08
N PRO A 370 11.57 -5.24 -7.19
CA PRO A 370 10.27 -5.43 -7.81
C PRO A 370 9.17 -4.75 -7.00
N GLY A 371 8.17 -4.24 -7.71
CA GLY A 371 7.04 -3.63 -7.04
C GLY A 371 5.84 -3.36 -7.90
N VAL A 372 4.80 -2.93 -7.23
CA VAL A 372 3.50 -2.60 -7.83
C VAL A 372 3.12 -1.17 -7.47
N LEU A 373 2.79 -0.39 -8.47
CA LEU A 373 2.21 0.94 -8.32
C LEU A 373 0.74 0.87 -8.71
N HIS A 374 -0.11 1.48 -7.90
CA HIS A 374 -1.54 1.49 -8.14
C HIS A 374 -2.08 2.92 -8.11
N THR A 375 -2.83 3.30 -9.15
CA THR A 375 -3.54 4.59 -9.20
C THR A 375 -5.04 4.38 -9.24
N ASP A 376 -5.77 5.18 -8.48
CA ASP A 376 -7.24 5.28 -8.50
C ASP A 376 -7.66 6.72 -8.78
N ASN A 377 -8.54 6.89 -9.74
CA ASN A 377 -9.25 8.14 -9.98
C ASN A 377 -10.75 7.84 -9.93
N LEU A 378 -11.33 8.01 -8.74
CA LEU A 378 -12.73 7.70 -8.44
C LEU A 378 -13.58 8.96 -8.41
N ARG A 379 -14.68 8.96 -9.14
CA ARG A 379 -15.78 9.92 -9.09
C ARG A 379 -17.04 9.21 -8.60
N LEU A 380 -17.66 9.74 -7.53
CA LEU A 380 -18.85 9.18 -6.87
C LEU A 380 -20.10 10.01 -7.19
#